data_be96ebe148ccb16b04c782aa7f171e4f
#
_entry.id   be96ebe148ccb16b04c782aa7f171e4f
#
_cell.length_a   1.000
_cell.length_b   1.000
_cell.length_c   1.000
_cell.angle_alpha   90.00
_cell.angle_beta   90.00
_cell.angle_gamma   90.00
#
_symmetry.space_group_name_H-M   'P 1'
#
loop_
_entity.id
_entity.type
_entity.pdbx_description
1 polymer ?
#
loop_
_entity_poly.entity_id
_entity_poly.type
_entity_poly.pdbx_seq_one_letter_code
_entity_poly.pdbx_strand_id
1 'polypeptide(L)'
;MKWFIPGNVPSSKNGRRWTGKYFISSKTVMKYRKDTKSYYQKYANQFKKELAKHKLPATISFTFIRGTRHKFDYINPAQTVQDDMVKAGWIEDDNAEFIIPVFERYKYNKEKPGVIIEIIKDGNRKHKSNGSST
;
A
#
# COMPACT_ATOMS: atom_id res chain seq x y z
N MET A 1 3.23 6.47 13.67
CA MET A 1 3.55 5.03 13.62
C MET A 1 3.60 4.53 12.20
N LYS A 2 4.59 3.74 11.90
CA LYS A 2 4.79 3.23 10.56
C LYS A 2 4.79 1.71 10.57
N TRP A 3 4.36 1.12 9.46
CA TRP A 3 4.38 -0.33 9.30
C TRP A 3 5.17 -0.66 8.04
N PHE A 4 6.04 -1.65 8.13
CA PHE A 4 6.84 -2.08 6.99
C PHE A 4 6.45 -3.50 6.60
N ILE A 5 6.09 -3.68 5.33
CA ILE A 5 5.82 -5.00 4.77
C ILE A 5 6.96 -5.32 3.80
N PRO A 6 7.77 -6.34 4.10
CA PRO A 6 8.89 -6.69 3.22
C PRO A 6 8.42 -7.34 1.92
N GLY A 7 9.21 -7.20 0.88
CA GLY A 7 8.94 -7.80 -0.42
C GLY A 7 8.70 -6.74 -1.49
N ASN A 8 9.23 -6.99 -2.68
CA ASN A 8 9.04 -6.07 -3.79
C ASN A 8 7.58 -6.15 -4.26
N VAL A 9 6.81 -5.08 -4.04
CA VAL A 9 5.38 -5.10 -4.34
C VAL A 9 5.17 -5.17 -5.86
N PRO A 10 4.46 -6.19 -6.35
CA PRO A 10 4.21 -6.28 -7.78
C PRO A 10 3.08 -5.35 -8.21
N SER A 11 3.06 -5.03 -9.50
CA SER A 11 1.99 -4.24 -10.07
C SER A 11 0.78 -5.13 -10.29
N SER A 12 -0.36 -4.82 -9.69
CA SER A 12 -1.57 -5.61 -9.89
C SER A 12 -2.08 -5.52 -11.32
N LYS A 13 -1.84 -4.39 -11.98
CA LYS A 13 -2.25 -4.20 -13.36
C LYS A 13 -1.55 -5.21 -14.28
N ASN A 14 -0.24 -5.38 -14.08
CA ASN A 14 0.52 -6.34 -14.87
C ASN A 14 0.48 -7.73 -14.26
N GLY A 15 -0.10 -7.87 -13.09
CA GLY A 15 -0.21 -9.12 -12.39
C GLY A 15 -1.44 -9.92 -12.72
N ARG A 16 -2.30 -9.43 -13.64
CA ARG A 16 -3.52 -10.13 -14.02
C ARG A 16 -3.40 -10.67 -15.42
N ARG A 17 -4.08 -11.74 -15.69
CA ARG A 17 -4.15 -12.33 -17.01
C ARG A 17 -5.54 -12.86 -17.27
N TRP A 18 -5.93 -12.83 -18.53
CA TRP A 18 -7.23 -13.29 -18.98
C TRP A 18 -7.18 -14.79 -19.27
N THR A 19 -8.15 -15.53 -18.73
CA THR A 19 -8.20 -16.99 -18.92
C THR A 19 -9.26 -17.42 -19.91
N GLY A 20 -10.00 -16.46 -20.49
CA GLY A 20 -11.13 -16.75 -21.36
C GLY A 20 -12.46 -16.58 -20.65
N LYS A 21 -12.48 -16.55 -19.33
CA LYS A 21 -13.72 -16.38 -18.55
C LYS A 21 -13.60 -15.24 -17.55
N TYR A 22 -12.43 -15.05 -16.96
CA TYR A 22 -12.22 -14.02 -15.94
C TYR A 22 -10.74 -13.72 -15.81
N PHE A 23 -10.44 -12.59 -15.17
CA PHE A 23 -9.06 -12.24 -14.87
C PHE A 23 -8.63 -12.90 -13.57
N ILE A 24 -7.42 -13.41 -13.53
CA ILE A 24 -6.83 -13.96 -12.33
C ILE A 24 -5.50 -13.28 -12.08
N SER A 25 -5.07 -13.30 -10.82
CA SER A 25 -3.78 -12.73 -10.45
C SER A 25 -2.65 -13.58 -11.04
N SER A 26 -1.56 -12.92 -11.44
CA SER A 26 -0.39 -13.62 -11.94
C SER A 26 0.29 -14.38 -10.83
N LYS A 27 1.21 -15.26 -11.19
CA LYS A 27 2.02 -16.00 -10.20
C LYS A 27 2.81 -15.03 -9.31
N THR A 28 3.28 -13.92 -9.86
CA THR A 28 4.05 -12.93 -9.10
C THR A 28 3.20 -12.32 -7.98
N VAL A 29 1.98 -11.92 -8.29
CA VAL A 29 1.09 -11.35 -7.29
C VAL A 29 0.70 -12.40 -6.25
N MET A 30 0.40 -13.61 -6.69
CA MET A 30 0.05 -14.70 -5.79
C MET A 30 1.18 -15.03 -4.83
N LYS A 31 2.41 -15.06 -5.36
CA LYS A 31 3.58 -15.31 -4.51
C LYS A 31 3.79 -14.20 -3.50
N TYR A 32 3.66 -12.96 -3.92
CA TYR A 32 3.79 -11.82 -3.00
C TYR A 32 2.78 -11.95 -1.87
N ARG A 33 1.51 -12.22 -2.20
CA ARG A 33 0.47 -12.35 -1.19
C ARG A 33 0.72 -13.50 -0.24
N LYS A 34 1.20 -14.62 -0.75
CA LYS A 34 1.54 -15.76 0.09
C LYS A 34 2.68 -15.40 1.05
N ASP A 35 3.71 -14.74 0.54
CA ASP A 35 4.90 -14.43 1.34
C ASP A 35 4.63 -13.35 2.38
N THR A 36 3.67 -12.45 2.13
CA THR A 36 3.44 -11.29 3.01
C THR A 36 2.20 -11.42 3.88
N LYS A 37 1.38 -12.44 3.68
CA LYS A 37 0.13 -12.60 4.41
C LYS A 37 0.32 -12.51 5.92
N SER A 38 1.33 -13.16 6.45
CA SER A 38 1.58 -13.16 7.88
C SER A 38 1.92 -11.76 8.41
N TYR A 39 2.61 -10.95 7.62
CA TYR A 39 2.94 -9.59 8.02
C TYR A 39 1.70 -8.71 8.07
N TYR A 40 0.84 -8.78 7.05
CA TYR A 40 -0.41 -8.02 7.06
C TYR A 40 -1.28 -8.45 8.23
N GLN A 41 -1.39 -9.74 8.50
CA GLN A 41 -2.18 -10.23 9.62
C GLN A 41 -1.58 -9.80 10.96
N LYS A 42 -0.27 -9.85 11.07
CA LYS A 42 0.43 -9.49 12.31
C LYS A 42 0.15 -8.05 12.73
N TYR A 43 0.11 -7.13 11.77
CA TYR A 43 -0.04 -5.71 12.07
C TYR A 43 -1.48 -5.21 12.04
N ALA A 44 -2.43 -6.06 11.67
CA ALA A 44 -3.81 -5.63 11.47
C ALA A 44 -4.42 -4.95 12.71
N ASN A 45 -4.28 -5.58 13.87
CA ASN A 45 -4.87 -5.03 15.09
C ASN A 45 -4.22 -3.71 15.49
N GLN A 46 -2.91 -3.62 15.34
CA GLN A 46 -2.18 -2.40 15.68
C GLN A 46 -2.59 -1.26 14.75
N PHE A 47 -2.72 -1.55 13.46
CA PHE A 47 -3.14 -0.55 12.50
C PHE A 47 -4.57 -0.07 12.79
N LYS A 48 -5.48 -1.01 13.08
CA LYS A 48 -6.87 -0.64 13.38
C LYS A 48 -6.97 0.25 14.61
N LYS A 49 -6.19 -0.01 15.64
CA LYS A 49 -6.19 0.82 16.84
C LYS A 49 -5.72 2.23 16.52
N GLU A 50 -4.69 2.35 15.71
CA GLU A 50 -4.19 3.65 15.32
C GLU A 50 -5.19 4.37 14.43
N LEU A 51 -5.78 3.65 13.48
CA LEU A 51 -6.76 4.23 12.56
C LEU A 51 -7.97 4.77 13.30
N ALA A 52 -8.39 4.11 14.38
CA ALA A 52 -9.55 4.55 15.16
C ALA A 52 -9.37 5.93 15.79
N LYS A 53 -8.15 6.43 15.87
CA LYS A 53 -7.86 7.77 16.40
C LYS A 53 -8.00 8.86 15.34
N HIS A 54 -8.30 8.50 14.11
CA HIS A 54 -8.38 9.44 13.00
C HIS A 54 -9.78 9.48 12.41
N LYS A 55 -10.14 10.60 11.83
CA LYS A 55 -11.41 10.71 11.11
C LYS A 55 -11.24 10.06 9.75
N LEU A 56 -12.32 9.48 9.23
CA LEU A 56 -12.34 8.95 7.89
C LEU A 56 -12.85 10.00 6.90
N PRO A 57 -12.32 10.06 5.70
CA PRO A 57 -11.24 9.20 5.22
C PRO A 57 -9.90 9.56 5.83
N ALA A 58 -9.11 8.57 6.20
CA ALA A 58 -7.79 8.79 6.74
C ALA A 58 -6.76 8.93 5.62
N THR A 59 -5.80 9.81 5.83
CA THR A 59 -4.71 9.97 4.86
C THR A 59 -3.64 8.94 5.17
N ILE A 60 -3.35 8.08 4.20
CA ILE A 60 -2.39 7.01 4.37
C ILE A 60 -1.28 7.16 3.34
N SER A 61 -0.05 7.25 3.81
CA SER A 61 1.09 7.40 2.93
C SER A 61 1.72 6.05 2.65
N PHE A 62 2.18 5.89 1.42
CA PHE A 62 2.87 4.68 0.97
C PHE A 62 4.23 5.08 0.43
N THR A 63 5.28 4.47 0.96
CA THR A 63 6.62 4.64 0.44
C THR A 63 7.07 3.29 -0.08
N PHE A 64 7.18 3.17 -1.41
CA PHE A 64 7.62 1.93 -2.02
C PHE A 64 9.14 1.88 -2.07
N ILE A 65 9.70 0.77 -1.62
CA ILE A 65 11.13 0.51 -1.72
C ILE A 65 11.27 -0.60 -2.74
N ARG A 66 11.75 -0.23 -3.92
CA ARG A 66 11.81 -1.15 -5.06
C ARG A 66 13.08 -2.00 -5.03
N GLY A 67 12.92 -3.26 -5.35
CA GLY A 67 14.07 -4.18 -5.45
C GLY A 67 14.67 -4.21 -6.83
N THR A 68 14.06 -3.52 -7.80
CA THR A 68 14.56 -3.42 -9.16
C THR A 68 14.47 -1.97 -9.64
N ARG A 69 15.12 -1.66 -10.75
CA ARG A 69 15.06 -0.32 -11.33
C ARG A 69 14.09 -0.24 -12.50
N HIS A 70 13.19 -1.22 -12.63
CA HIS A 70 12.20 -1.18 -13.69
C HIS A 70 11.23 -0.03 -13.47
N LYS A 71 10.74 0.54 -14.54
CA LYS A 71 9.74 1.59 -14.47
C LYS A 71 8.44 1.04 -13.90
N PHE A 72 7.72 1.86 -13.14
CA PHE A 72 6.44 1.48 -12.59
C PHE A 72 5.58 2.72 -12.36
N ASP A 73 4.27 2.53 -12.29
CA ASP A 73 3.34 3.59 -11.92
C ASP A 73 2.92 3.34 -10.48
N TYR A 74 2.89 4.39 -9.65
CA TYR A 74 2.56 4.23 -8.23
C TYR A 74 1.22 3.53 -7.99
N ILE A 75 0.23 3.82 -8.83
CA ILE A 75 -1.10 3.25 -8.66
C ILE A 75 -1.10 1.72 -8.70
N ASN A 76 -0.25 1.13 -9.52
CA ASN A 76 -0.27 -0.32 -9.71
C ASN A 76 0.15 -1.10 -8.47
N PRO A 77 1.33 -0.87 -7.87
CA PRO A 77 1.66 -1.56 -6.63
C PRO A 77 0.78 -1.09 -5.46
N ALA A 78 0.30 0.16 -5.49
CA ALA A 78 -0.60 0.64 -4.44
C ALA A 78 -1.90 -0.17 -4.41
N GLN A 79 -2.42 -0.55 -5.57
CA GLN A 79 -3.63 -1.36 -5.63
C GLN A 79 -3.42 -2.71 -4.96
N THR A 80 -2.28 -3.34 -5.19
CA THR A 80 -1.95 -4.62 -4.55
C THR A 80 -1.92 -4.47 -3.03
N VAL A 81 -1.25 -3.45 -2.52
CA VAL A 81 -1.15 -3.23 -1.08
C VAL A 81 -2.51 -2.94 -0.47
N GLN A 82 -3.30 -2.08 -1.10
CA GLN A 82 -4.63 -1.73 -0.57
C GLN A 82 -5.56 -2.93 -0.57
N ASP A 83 -5.50 -3.77 -1.61
CA ASP A 83 -6.28 -5.00 -1.63
C ASP A 83 -5.90 -5.91 -0.46
N ASP A 84 -4.62 -6.01 -0.17
CA ASP A 84 -4.15 -6.85 0.92
C ASP A 84 -4.51 -6.26 2.28
N MET A 85 -4.53 -4.93 2.41
CA MET A 85 -4.98 -4.27 3.62
C MET A 85 -6.46 -4.57 3.89
N VAL A 86 -7.29 -4.53 2.85
CA VAL A 86 -8.71 -4.88 2.99
C VAL A 86 -8.86 -6.34 3.39
N LYS A 87 -8.15 -7.24 2.72
CA LYS A 87 -8.25 -8.67 3.01
C LYS A 87 -7.82 -9.02 4.43
N ALA A 88 -6.82 -8.32 4.95
CA ALA A 88 -6.33 -8.56 6.30
C ALA A 88 -7.14 -7.81 7.36
N GLY A 89 -8.09 -6.99 6.93
CA GLY A 89 -8.95 -6.27 7.87
C GLY A 89 -8.38 -4.97 8.40
N TRP A 90 -7.34 -4.43 7.79
CA TRP A 90 -6.79 -3.13 8.20
C TRP A 90 -7.80 -2.01 7.97
N ILE A 91 -8.53 -2.08 6.88
CA ILE A 91 -9.55 -1.11 6.49
C ILE A 91 -10.75 -1.88 5.94
N GLU A 92 -11.93 -1.25 6.00
CA GLU A 92 -13.13 -1.92 5.49
C GLU A 92 -13.15 -1.97 3.97
N ASP A 93 -12.66 -0.91 3.34
CA ASP A 93 -12.59 -0.83 1.88
C ASP A 93 -11.54 0.23 1.53
N ASP A 94 -11.09 0.23 0.29
CA ASP A 94 -10.10 1.18 -0.17
C ASP A 94 -10.70 2.35 -0.96
N ASN A 95 -12.02 2.56 -0.87
CA ASN A 95 -12.65 3.67 -1.57
C ASN A 95 -12.42 5.00 -0.82
N ALA A 96 -12.85 6.09 -1.46
CA ALA A 96 -12.56 7.44 -0.97
C ALA A 96 -13.22 7.80 0.35
N GLU A 97 -14.16 6.99 0.84
CA GLU A 97 -14.76 7.22 2.14
C GLU A 97 -13.88 6.73 3.28
N PHE A 98 -12.95 5.85 3.01
CA PHE A 98 -12.08 5.26 4.02
C PHE A 98 -10.66 5.77 3.97
N ILE A 99 -10.08 5.95 2.78
CA ILE A 99 -8.68 6.35 2.66
C ILE A 99 -8.45 7.41 1.60
N ILE A 100 -7.42 8.22 1.85
CA ILE A 100 -6.86 9.13 0.87
C ILE A 100 -5.41 8.70 0.71
N PRO A 101 -5.03 8.03 -0.38
CA PRO A 101 -3.66 7.57 -0.54
C PRO A 101 -2.73 8.73 -0.93
N VAL A 102 -1.56 8.73 -0.32
CA VAL A 102 -0.51 9.69 -0.65
C VAL A 102 0.75 8.89 -0.94
N PHE A 103 1.43 9.20 -2.03
CA PHE A 103 2.62 8.47 -2.42
C PHE A 103 3.85 9.33 -2.16
N GLU A 104 4.76 8.82 -1.34
CA GLU A 104 6.05 9.45 -1.15
C GLU A 104 6.95 9.03 -2.30
N ARG A 105 8.04 9.77 -2.49
CA ARG A 105 8.98 9.39 -3.54
C ARG A 105 9.51 7.99 -3.25
N TYR A 106 9.49 7.11 -4.25
CA TYR A 106 9.95 5.74 -4.08
C TYR A 106 11.47 5.70 -3.83
N LYS A 107 11.90 4.61 -3.22
CA LYS A 107 13.31 4.35 -2.95
C LYS A 107 13.71 3.06 -3.64
N TYR A 108 15.00 2.90 -3.83
CA TYR A 108 15.54 1.66 -4.37
C TYR A 108 16.42 1.02 -3.31
N ASN A 109 16.18 -0.26 -3.04
CA ASN A 109 17.06 -1.06 -2.18
C ASN A 109 16.90 -2.51 -2.60
N LYS A 110 17.90 -3.02 -3.28
CA LYS A 110 17.88 -4.39 -3.78
C LYS A 110 17.79 -5.41 -2.65
N GLU A 111 18.42 -5.11 -1.52
CA GLU A 111 18.50 -6.05 -0.40
C GLU A 111 17.24 -6.12 0.46
N LYS A 112 16.54 -5.00 0.59
CA LYS A 112 15.37 -4.93 1.47
C LYS A 112 14.23 -4.15 0.81
N PRO A 113 13.66 -4.68 -0.27
CA PRO A 113 12.49 -4.03 -0.86
C PRO A 113 11.28 -4.21 0.04
N GLY A 114 10.31 -3.33 -0.12
CA GLY A 114 9.09 -3.41 0.66
C GLY A 114 8.23 -2.19 0.48
N VAL A 115 7.27 -2.02 1.39
CA VAL A 115 6.45 -0.81 1.43
C VAL A 115 6.32 -0.34 2.87
N ILE A 116 6.47 0.97 3.07
CA ILE A 116 6.24 1.59 4.37
C ILE A 116 4.86 2.25 4.30
N ILE A 117 4.00 1.91 5.26
CA ILE A 117 2.63 2.41 5.34
C ILE A 117 2.52 3.26 6.59
N GLU A 118 2.01 4.47 6.45
CA GLU A 118 1.91 5.39 7.58
C GLU A 118 0.59 6.15 7.53
N ILE A 119 -0.07 6.29 8.68
CA ILE A 119 -1.27 7.14 8.78
C ILE A 119 -0.79 8.55 9.08
N ILE A 120 -1.17 9.50 8.22
CA ILE A 120 -0.71 10.88 8.35
C ILE A 120 -1.79 11.75 8.99
N LYS A 121 -1.37 12.58 9.93
CA LYS A 121 -2.28 13.54 10.54
C LYS A 121 -2.57 14.66 9.55
N ASP A 122 -3.79 15.19 9.59
CA ASP A 122 -4.21 16.23 8.64
C ASP A 122 -3.26 17.44 8.60
N GLY A 123 -2.76 17.87 9.73
CA GLY A 123 -1.83 18.97 9.77
C GLY A 123 -0.55 18.73 8.99
N ASN A 124 -0.04 17.50 9.04
CA ASN A 124 1.16 17.14 8.31
C ASN A 124 0.92 17.15 6.81
N ARG A 125 -0.27 16.74 6.40
CA ARG A 125 -0.63 16.77 4.99
C ARG A 125 -0.62 18.18 4.43
N LYS A 126 -1.10 19.16 5.20
CA LYS A 126 -1.10 20.55 4.77
C LYS A 126 0.31 21.06 4.52
N HIS A 127 1.23 20.74 5.39
CA HIS A 127 2.62 21.14 5.19
C HIS A 127 3.18 20.61 3.90
N LYS A 128 2.86 19.37 3.59
CA LYS A 128 3.39 18.78 2.38
C LYS A 128 2.82 19.43 1.13
N SER A 129 1.57 19.78 1.21
CA SER A 129 0.96 20.35 0.03
C SER A 129 1.49 21.70 -0.24
N ASN A 130 2.32 22.29 0.59
CA ASN A 130 2.70 23.47 0.37
C ASN A 130 3.87 23.64 -0.27
N GLY A 131 4.23 22.95 -0.73
CA GLY A 131 4.97 23.42 -1.50
C GLY A 131 4.26 24.52 -2.03
N SER A 132 3.43 24.71 -1.97
CA SER A 132 2.77 25.61 -2.31
C SER A 132 1.79 26.05 -1.65
N SER A 133 1.56 26.27 -1.37
CA SER A 133 0.69 26.49 -0.82
C SER A 133 -0.19 26.29 -0.71
N THR A 134 -0.13 26.13 -0.68
CA THR A 134 -1.03 25.79 -0.43
C THR A 134 -1.38 25.26 -0.40
#